data_257609446164e59cdf948f43e8ad5385
#
_entry.id   257609446164e59cdf948f43e8ad5385
#
_cell.length_a   1.000
_cell.length_b   1.000
_cell.length_c   1.000
_cell.angle_alpha   90.00
_cell.angle_beta   90.00
_cell.angle_gamma   90.00
#
_symmetry.space_group_name_H-M   'P 1'
#
loop_
_entity.id
_entity.type
_entity.pdbx_description
1 polymer ?
#
loop_
_entity_poly.entity_id
_entity_poly.type
_entity_poly.pdbx_seq_one_letter_code
_entity_poly.pdbx_strand_id
1 'polypeptide(L)'
;MHYQHVCIESLGYAIPDEIVTSDEIERRLEPLYRRLKLPEGRLELMSGIRERRLWPRGTRPSEQSIESGRKAIEAAGIDPRDIGCLIHGSVCRDQLEPATACRVHNALGLPEACLVYDVSNACLGLLNGILQVANLIELGQIKAGLVVGTEDSRSLLESTIDALNGDQSLTRDSVKPAFASLTIGSASAAVLLVHESISRTGNHLVAAATRAHTAHHELCAGGHAASASGAAQVLMQTDSEQLLAEGLAAGIETFAGFLAASGWDRDEIHKTICHQVGGTHRRMMLESLGLTPERDYATFAWLGNTGSVALPITLAMAVENGFIAEQEHVALLGIGSGINCLMLAVDWQRSIQERGTVESRPHFDFQKIKSAPAEAG
;
A
#
# COMPACT_ATOMS: atom_id res chain seq x y z
N MET A 1 -12.69 8.93 -14.78
CA MET A 1 -13.91 8.28 -14.27
C MET A 1 -14.53 9.22 -13.25
N HIS A 2 -15.86 9.33 -13.23
CA HIS A 2 -16.60 10.17 -12.29
C HIS A 2 -17.61 9.32 -11.53
N TYR A 3 -17.84 9.65 -10.28
CA TYR A 3 -18.75 8.97 -9.38
C TYR A 3 -19.67 10.01 -8.72
N GLN A 4 -20.94 9.69 -8.57
CA GLN A 4 -21.94 10.55 -7.94
C GLN A 4 -22.52 9.92 -6.67
N HIS A 5 -22.56 8.60 -6.61
CA HIS A 5 -23.32 7.86 -5.60
C HIS A 5 -22.44 7.01 -4.66
N VAL A 6 -21.12 7.10 -4.77
CA VAL A 6 -20.18 6.24 -4.03
C VAL A 6 -19.57 6.97 -2.87
N CYS A 7 -19.64 6.38 -1.66
CA CYS A 7 -18.98 6.89 -0.47
C CYS A 7 -18.01 5.86 0.10
N ILE A 8 -16.86 6.32 0.61
CA ILE A 8 -15.97 5.55 1.49
C ILE A 8 -16.53 5.65 2.89
N GLU A 9 -17.15 4.57 3.37
CA GLU A 9 -17.87 4.59 4.64
C GLU A 9 -16.95 4.34 5.84
N SER A 10 -16.10 3.33 5.75
CA SER A 10 -15.19 2.97 6.85
C SER A 10 -13.92 2.31 6.37
N LEU A 11 -12.94 2.32 7.25
CA LEU A 11 -11.63 1.74 7.06
C LEU A 11 -11.35 0.77 8.22
N GLY A 12 -10.67 -0.34 7.92
CA GLY A 12 -10.19 -1.28 8.93
C GLY A 12 -8.77 -1.70 8.63
N TYR A 13 -7.97 -2.01 9.66
CA TYR A 13 -6.63 -2.50 9.44
C TYR A 13 -6.12 -3.39 10.58
N ALA A 14 -5.10 -4.17 10.29
CA ALA A 14 -4.32 -4.93 11.26
C ALA A 14 -2.83 -4.82 10.94
N ILE A 15 -2.02 -4.72 12.00
CA ILE A 15 -0.57 -4.58 11.93
C ILE A 15 0.06 -5.70 12.75
N PRO A 16 1.12 -6.37 12.26
CA PRO A 16 1.87 -7.33 13.07
C PRO A 16 2.57 -6.68 14.26
N ASP A 17 2.73 -7.45 15.35
CA ASP A 17 3.44 -7.00 16.55
C ASP A 17 4.96 -7.03 16.39
N GLU A 18 5.50 -7.99 15.61
CA GLU A 18 6.94 -8.15 15.43
C GLU A 18 7.53 -6.98 14.64
N ILE A 19 8.48 -6.29 15.27
CA ILE A 19 9.25 -5.18 14.67
C ILE A 19 10.59 -5.72 14.20
N VAL A 20 10.94 -5.41 12.95
CA VAL A 20 12.25 -5.70 12.37
C VAL A 20 12.85 -4.39 11.88
N THR A 21 13.98 -3.98 12.47
CA THR A 21 14.65 -2.72 12.10
C THR A 21 15.55 -2.90 10.87
N SER A 22 15.87 -1.79 10.21
CA SER A 22 16.86 -1.79 9.12
C SER A 22 18.24 -2.26 9.61
N ASP A 23 18.65 -1.85 10.80
CA ASP A 23 19.91 -2.32 11.43
C ASP A 23 19.90 -3.83 11.69
N GLU A 24 18.76 -4.41 12.06
CA GLU A 24 18.65 -5.85 12.23
C GLU A 24 18.83 -6.59 10.90
N ILE A 25 18.21 -6.08 9.82
CA ILE A 25 18.38 -6.65 8.47
C ILE A 25 19.86 -6.55 8.05
N GLU A 26 20.52 -5.42 8.26
CA GLU A 26 21.95 -5.26 7.95
C GLU A 26 22.82 -6.21 8.76
N ARG A 27 22.53 -6.42 10.04
CA ARG A 27 23.21 -7.44 10.87
C ARG A 27 23.02 -8.86 10.30
N ARG A 28 21.83 -9.21 9.83
CA ARG A 28 21.59 -10.49 9.15
C ARG A 28 22.31 -10.60 7.81
N LEU A 29 22.62 -9.49 7.15
CA LEU A 29 23.42 -9.39 5.93
C LEU A 29 24.91 -9.18 6.19
N GLU A 30 25.39 -9.28 7.43
CA GLU A 30 26.79 -9.05 7.79
C GLU A 30 27.81 -9.78 6.90
N PRO A 31 27.62 -11.07 6.51
CA PRO A 31 28.53 -11.74 5.58
C PRO A 31 28.67 -11.03 4.23
N LEU A 32 27.54 -10.56 3.66
CA LEU A 32 27.52 -9.77 2.43
C LEU A 32 28.19 -8.41 2.62
N TYR A 33 27.81 -7.67 3.69
CA TYR A 33 28.31 -6.33 3.99
C TYR A 33 29.82 -6.32 4.17
N ARG A 34 30.36 -7.29 4.91
CA ARG A 34 31.80 -7.46 5.10
C ARG A 34 32.53 -7.74 3.77
N ARG A 35 32.00 -8.68 2.98
CA ARG A 35 32.60 -9.09 1.70
C ARG A 35 32.62 -7.94 0.69
N LEU A 36 31.53 -7.21 0.55
CA LEU A 36 31.39 -6.11 -0.40
C LEU A 36 31.87 -4.76 0.17
N LYS A 37 32.29 -4.71 1.45
CA LYS A 37 32.67 -3.47 2.16
C LYS A 37 31.57 -2.41 2.07
N LEU A 38 30.31 -2.80 2.35
CA LEU A 38 29.18 -1.89 2.37
C LEU A 38 29.16 -1.13 3.72
N PRO A 39 28.86 0.16 3.74
CA PRO A 39 28.72 0.91 4.99
C PRO A 39 27.46 0.49 5.75
N GLU A 40 27.53 0.47 7.08
CA GLU A 40 26.38 0.29 7.96
C GLU A 40 25.43 1.50 7.91
N GLY A 41 24.14 1.28 8.23
CA GLY A 41 23.09 2.31 8.18
C GLY A 41 22.63 2.65 6.77
N ARG A 42 23.14 1.95 5.75
CA ARG A 42 22.83 2.23 4.34
C ARG A 42 21.35 2.00 4.00
N LEU A 43 20.75 0.95 4.55
CA LEU A 43 19.37 0.59 4.23
C LEU A 43 18.39 1.69 4.67
N GLU A 44 18.54 2.20 5.89
CA GLU A 44 17.73 3.32 6.39
C GLU A 44 18.06 4.61 5.64
N LEU A 45 19.33 4.92 5.42
CA LEU A 45 19.77 6.14 4.72
C LEU A 45 19.17 6.24 3.31
N MET A 46 19.12 5.14 2.56
CA MET A 46 18.63 5.12 1.19
C MET A 46 17.10 5.11 1.09
N SER A 47 16.44 4.40 2.00
CA SER A 47 14.99 4.19 1.93
C SER A 47 14.19 5.16 2.80
N GLY A 48 14.78 5.68 3.87
CA GLY A 48 14.06 6.37 4.94
C GLY A 48 13.21 5.44 5.82
N ILE A 49 13.39 4.11 5.67
CA ILE A 49 12.66 3.08 6.41
C ILE A 49 13.50 2.61 7.58
N ARG A 50 13.10 3.00 8.79
CA ARG A 50 13.79 2.61 10.01
C ARG A 50 13.40 1.21 10.47
N GLU A 51 12.12 0.88 10.37
CA GLU A 51 11.57 -0.42 10.78
C GLU A 51 10.41 -0.85 9.89
N ARG A 52 10.06 -2.13 9.96
CA ARG A 52 8.86 -2.72 9.34
C ARG A 52 8.28 -3.73 10.30
N ARG A 53 7.09 -4.20 9.98
CA ARG A 53 6.37 -5.20 10.75
C ARG A 53 6.27 -6.49 9.96
N LEU A 54 6.33 -7.63 10.62
CA LEU A 54 6.23 -8.94 9.99
C LEU A 54 5.23 -9.83 10.72
N TRP A 55 4.34 -10.48 9.97
CA TRP A 55 3.45 -11.50 10.54
C TRP A 55 4.24 -12.69 11.07
N PRO A 56 3.74 -13.41 12.08
CA PRO A 56 4.29 -14.70 12.50
C PRO A 56 4.36 -15.66 11.31
N ARG A 57 5.36 -16.57 11.34
CA ARG A 57 5.49 -17.59 10.29
C ARG A 57 4.22 -18.45 10.20
N GLY A 58 3.74 -18.66 8.98
CA GLY A 58 2.54 -19.47 8.73
C GLY A 58 1.22 -18.72 8.87
N THR A 59 1.25 -17.42 9.16
CA THR A 59 0.05 -16.58 9.10
C THR A 59 -0.52 -16.61 7.68
N ARG A 60 -1.82 -16.82 7.58
CA ARG A 60 -2.51 -16.78 6.27
C ARG A 60 -3.02 -15.37 5.99
N PRO A 61 -2.84 -14.84 4.77
CA PRO A 61 -3.39 -13.56 4.36
C PRO A 61 -4.89 -13.41 4.68
N SER A 62 -5.69 -14.45 4.46
CA SER A 62 -7.13 -14.41 4.77
C SER A 62 -7.44 -14.14 6.24
N GLU A 63 -6.63 -14.64 7.20
CA GLU A 63 -6.87 -14.45 8.64
C GLU A 63 -6.80 -12.97 9.01
N GLN A 64 -5.84 -12.26 8.48
CA GLN A 64 -5.66 -10.84 8.72
C GLN A 64 -6.67 -9.99 7.93
N SER A 65 -7.04 -10.43 6.73
CA SER A 65 -8.11 -9.80 5.94
C SER A 65 -9.49 -9.95 6.60
N ILE A 66 -9.74 -11.04 7.32
CA ILE A 66 -10.95 -11.21 8.14
C ILE A 66 -10.96 -10.19 9.28
N GLU A 67 -9.82 -10.00 9.94
CA GLU A 67 -9.69 -9.05 11.05
C GLU A 67 -9.89 -7.60 10.60
N SER A 68 -9.19 -7.17 9.54
CA SER A 68 -9.35 -5.83 8.98
C SER A 68 -10.77 -5.60 8.42
N GLY A 69 -11.34 -6.60 7.75
CA GLY A 69 -12.70 -6.55 7.22
C GLY A 69 -13.76 -6.44 8.30
N ARG A 70 -13.62 -7.21 9.40
CA ARG A 70 -14.52 -7.12 10.56
C ARG A 70 -14.51 -5.71 11.16
N LYS A 71 -13.33 -5.14 11.39
CA LYS A 71 -13.18 -3.76 11.91
C LYS A 71 -13.87 -2.74 11.01
N ALA A 72 -13.74 -2.87 9.69
CA ALA A 72 -14.41 -1.97 8.75
C ALA A 72 -15.95 -2.10 8.83
N ILE A 73 -16.47 -3.32 8.89
CA ILE A 73 -17.93 -3.58 9.00
C ILE A 73 -18.47 -3.03 10.33
N GLU A 74 -17.79 -3.31 11.44
CA GLU A 74 -18.18 -2.83 12.78
C GLU A 74 -18.17 -1.30 12.85
N ALA A 75 -17.13 -0.64 12.33
CA ALA A 75 -17.05 0.83 12.29
C ALA A 75 -18.18 1.44 11.45
N ALA A 76 -18.52 0.84 10.31
CA ALA A 76 -19.65 1.29 9.48
C ALA A 76 -21.02 1.08 10.14
N GLY A 77 -21.12 0.08 11.02
CA GLY A 77 -22.41 -0.32 11.58
C GLY A 77 -23.41 -0.86 10.55
N ILE A 78 -22.89 -1.43 9.46
CA ILE A 78 -23.66 -2.04 8.37
C ILE A 78 -23.86 -3.53 8.68
N ASP A 79 -25.05 -4.05 8.40
CA ASP A 79 -25.30 -5.49 8.47
C ASP A 79 -24.44 -6.19 7.40
N PRO A 80 -23.64 -7.20 7.75
CA PRO A 80 -22.88 -7.97 6.77
C PRO A 80 -23.73 -8.50 5.61
N ARG A 81 -25.03 -8.74 5.83
CA ARG A 81 -25.98 -9.21 4.80
C ARG A 81 -26.28 -8.18 3.71
N ASP A 82 -25.95 -6.90 3.92
CA ASP A 82 -26.12 -5.84 2.92
C ASP A 82 -24.91 -5.73 1.98
N ILE A 83 -23.82 -6.45 2.25
CA ILE A 83 -22.60 -6.42 1.43
C ILE A 83 -22.80 -7.31 0.19
N GLY A 84 -22.89 -6.69 -0.98
CA GLY A 84 -23.12 -7.36 -2.25
C GLY A 84 -21.85 -7.74 -3.03
N CYS A 85 -20.68 -7.27 -2.59
CA CYS A 85 -19.39 -7.62 -3.21
C CYS A 85 -18.26 -7.65 -2.17
N LEU A 86 -17.43 -8.71 -2.23
CA LEU A 86 -16.16 -8.82 -1.50
C LEU A 86 -15.03 -9.05 -2.47
N ILE A 87 -14.01 -8.19 -2.43
CA ILE A 87 -12.78 -8.35 -3.22
C ILE A 87 -11.58 -8.45 -2.28
N HIS A 88 -10.73 -9.46 -2.50
CA HIS A 88 -9.41 -9.52 -1.88
C HIS A 88 -8.37 -8.95 -2.87
N GLY A 89 -7.85 -7.76 -2.58
CA GLY A 89 -6.95 -7.00 -3.45
C GLY A 89 -5.50 -7.02 -2.96
N SER A 90 -4.75 -8.11 -3.23
CA SER A 90 -3.39 -8.30 -2.70
C SER A 90 -2.53 -9.14 -3.63
N VAL A 91 -1.20 -9.02 -3.49
CA VAL A 91 -0.24 -9.93 -4.12
C VAL A 91 -0.20 -11.25 -3.36
N CYS A 92 -0.23 -11.19 -2.03
CA CYS A 92 -0.22 -12.37 -1.17
C CYS A 92 -1.59 -13.07 -1.16
N ARG A 93 -1.57 -14.40 -1.22
CA ARG A 93 -2.76 -15.27 -1.24
C ARG A 93 -2.54 -16.46 -0.34
N ASP A 94 -3.63 -17.03 0.15
CA ASP A 94 -3.57 -18.31 0.90
C ASP A 94 -3.08 -19.43 -0.01
N GLN A 95 -3.57 -19.46 -1.26
CA GLN A 95 -3.33 -20.50 -2.26
C GLN A 95 -3.73 -19.99 -3.66
N LEU A 96 -3.43 -20.77 -4.70
CA LEU A 96 -3.82 -20.41 -6.06
C LEU A 96 -5.34 -20.52 -6.28
N GLU A 97 -5.98 -21.54 -5.69
CA GLU A 97 -7.42 -21.79 -5.75
C GLU A 97 -7.92 -22.53 -4.50
N PRO A 98 -9.14 -22.24 -4.01
CA PRO A 98 -10.02 -21.18 -4.45
C PRO A 98 -9.45 -19.78 -4.11
N ALA A 99 -10.14 -18.70 -4.55
CA ALA A 99 -9.79 -17.33 -4.20
C ALA A 99 -9.69 -17.14 -2.66
N THR A 100 -8.72 -16.36 -2.21
CA THR A 100 -8.54 -16.01 -0.79
C THR A 100 -9.80 -15.34 -0.22
N ALA A 101 -10.47 -14.54 -1.04
CA ALA A 101 -11.75 -13.91 -0.72
C ALA A 101 -12.83 -14.89 -0.26
N CYS A 102 -12.84 -16.15 -0.74
CA CYS A 102 -13.84 -17.14 -0.35
C CYS A 102 -13.80 -17.45 1.15
N ARG A 103 -12.59 -17.57 1.73
CA ARG A 103 -12.44 -17.81 3.16
C ARG A 103 -12.86 -16.57 3.98
N VAL A 104 -12.51 -15.39 3.51
CA VAL A 104 -12.90 -14.12 4.14
C VAL A 104 -14.42 -13.97 4.13
N HIS A 105 -15.06 -14.21 2.98
CA HIS A 105 -16.50 -14.18 2.81
C HIS A 105 -17.23 -15.07 3.83
N ASN A 106 -16.82 -16.34 3.91
CA ASN A 106 -17.42 -17.30 4.82
C ASN A 106 -17.24 -16.89 6.29
N ALA A 107 -16.06 -16.41 6.68
CA ALA A 107 -15.75 -16.03 8.05
C ALA A 107 -16.44 -14.75 8.51
N LEU A 108 -16.73 -13.83 7.58
CA LEU A 108 -17.49 -12.60 7.85
C LEU A 108 -19.00 -12.81 7.78
N GLY A 109 -19.48 -14.00 7.39
CA GLY A 109 -20.90 -14.32 7.28
C GLY A 109 -21.63 -13.49 6.21
N LEU A 110 -20.97 -13.20 5.09
CA LEU A 110 -21.57 -12.46 3.99
C LEU A 110 -22.60 -13.31 3.24
N PRO A 111 -23.58 -12.69 2.54
CA PRO A 111 -24.67 -13.43 1.90
C PRO A 111 -24.20 -14.23 0.68
N GLU A 112 -24.84 -15.36 0.38
CA GLU A 112 -24.55 -16.19 -0.78
C GLU A 112 -24.67 -15.44 -2.13
N ALA A 113 -25.45 -14.38 -2.19
CA ALA A 113 -25.61 -13.53 -3.36
C ALA A 113 -24.44 -12.52 -3.55
N CYS A 114 -23.47 -12.48 -2.62
CA CYS A 114 -22.31 -11.60 -2.71
C CYS A 114 -21.38 -12.05 -3.84
N LEU A 115 -20.89 -11.10 -4.65
CA LEU A 115 -19.81 -11.35 -5.61
C LEU A 115 -18.48 -11.52 -4.84
N VAL A 116 -17.71 -12.59 -5.14
CA VAL A 116 -16.50 -12.93 -4.38
C VAL A 116 -15.36 -13.30 -5.32
N TYR A 117 -14.25 -12.55 -5.28
CA TYR A 117 -13.05 -12.87 -6.09
C TYR A 117 -11.80 -12.12 -5.60
N ASP A 118 -10.63 -12.56 -6.07
CA ASP A 118 -9.36 -11.91 -5.83
C ASP A 118 -8.97 -11.00 -7.02
N VAL A 119 -8.30 -9.88 -6.71
CA VAL A 119 -7.67 -8.99 -7.69
C VAL A 119 -6.19 -8.87 -7.37
N SER A 120 -5.32 -8.99 -8.37
CA SER A 120 -3.89 -8.78 -8.24
C SER A 120 -3.41 -7.75 -9.25
N ASN A 121 -2.84 -6.64 -8.75
CA ASN A 121 -2.16 -5.63 -9.56
C ASN A 121 -1.07 -4.96 -8.74
N ALA A 122 -0.09 -5.76 -8.29
CA ALA A 122 1.00 -5.29 -7.46
C ALA A 122 0.50 -4.36 -6.32
N CYS A 123 1.11 -3.19 -6.12
CA CYS A 123 0.74 -2.24 -5.08
C CYS A 123 -0.65 -1.59 -5.26
N LEU A 124 -1.30 -1.82 -6.39
CA LEU A 124 -2.62 -1.24 -6.70
C LEU A 124 -3.79 -2.21 -6.52
N GLY A 125 -3.53 -3.46 -6.11
CA GLY A 125 -4.58 -4.48 -6.01
C GLY A 125 -5.80 -4.01 -5.22
N LEU A 126 -5.60 -3.43 -4.04
CA LEU A 126 -6.69 -2.94 -3.20
C LEU A 126 -7.39 -1.71 -3.81
N LEU A 127 -6.65 -0.77 -4.38
CA LEU A 127 -7.25 0.38 -5.07
C LEU A 127 -8.06 -0.04 -6.30
N ASN A 128 -7.61 -1.05 -7.05
CA ASN A 128 -8.41 -1.63 -8.14
C ASN A 128 -9.69 -2.28 -7.62
N GLY A 129 -9.62 -2.96 -6.47
CA GLY A 129 -10.81 -3.48 -5.80
C GLY A 129 -11.80 -2.36 -5.45
N ILE A 130 -11.31 -1.23 -4.91
CA ILE A 130 -12.14 -0.05 -4.63
C ILE A 130 -12.84 0.43 -5.90
N LEU A 131 -12.14 0.54 -7.04
CA LEU A 131 -12.75 0.92 -8.30
C LEU A 131 -13.84 -0.06 -8.77
N GLN A 132 -13.59 -1.35 -8.66
CA GLN A 132 -14.58 -2.36 -9.06
C GLN A 132 -15.85 -2.26 -8.24
N VAL A 133 -15.71 -2.15 -6.91
CA VAL A 133 -16.86 -1.96 -6.00
C VAL A 133 -17.56 -0.63 -6.28
N ALA A 134 -16.80 0.45 -6.49
CA ALA A 134 -17.35 1.76 -6.82
C ALA A 134 -18.20 1.72 -8.11
N ASN A 135 -17.71 1.04 -9.15
CA ASN A 135 -18.47 0.87 -10.40
C ASN A 135 -19.76 0.08 -10.20
N LEU A 136 -19.75 -0.97 -9.36
CA LEU A 136 -20.97 -1.73 -9.05
C LEU A 136 -22.00 -0.90 -8.28
N ILE A 137 -21.53 -0.05 -7.36
CA ILE A 137 -22.39 0.87 -6.59
C ILE A 137 -22.95 1.95 -7.51
N GLU A 138 -22.12 2.62 -8.31
CA GLU A 138 -22.54 3.68 -9.23
C GLU A 138 -23.57 3.19 -10.25
N LEU A 139 -23.46 1.94 -10.70
CA LEU A 139 -24.42 1.30 -11.59
C LEU A 139 -25.68 0.77 -10.88
N GLY A 140 -25.78 0.95 -9.55
CA GLY A 140 -26.90 0.48 -8.76
C GLY A 140 -27.03 -1.04 -8.63
N GLN A 141 -25.95 -1.79 -8.90
CA GLN A 141 -25.93 -3.26 -8.82
C GLN A 141 -25.86 -3.76 -7.36
N ILE A 142 -25.17 -3.01 -6.51
CA ILE A 142 -25.03 -3.28 -5.08
C ILE A 142 -25.16 -1.98 -4.29
N LYS A 143 -25.48 -2.05 -3.00
CA LYS A 143 -25.53 -0.89 -2.11
C LYS A 143 -24.28 -0.76 -1.23
N ALA A 144 -23.62 -1.86 -0.94
CA ALA A 144 -22.37 -1.89 -0.16
C ALA A 144 -21.43 -2.94 -0.72
N GLY A 145 -20.12 -2.68 -0.61
CA GLY A 145 -19.09 -3.63 -0.97
C GLY A 145 -17.83 -3.44 -0.13
N LEU A 146 -17.15 -4.54 0.16
CA LEU A 146 -15.97 -4.60 1.00
C LEU A 146 -14.76 -4.99 0.16
N VAL A 147 -13.68 -4.22 0.28
CA VAL A 147 -12.39 -4.55 -0.30
C VAL A 147 -11.41 -4.80 0.84
N VAL A 148 -10.77 -5.95 0.86
CA VAL A 148 -9.78 -6.33 1.85
C VAL A 148 -8.46 -6.71 1.17
N GLY A 149 -7.36 -6.64 1.89
CA GLY A 149 -6.07 -7.12 1.41
C GLY A 149 -5.10 -7.34 2.57
N THR A 150 -4.18 -8.27 2.37
CA THR A 150 -3.11 -8.56 3.32
C THR A 150 -1.83 -8.84 2.58
N GLU A 151 -0.77 -8.12 2.93
CA GLU A 151 0.57 -8.41 2.46
C GLU A 151 1.40 -9.04 3.58
N ASP A 152 2.07 -10.14 3.23
CA ASP A 152 3.07 -10.80 4.07
C ASP A 152 4.43 -10.79 3.37
N SER A 153 5.31 -9.96 3.87
CA SER A 153 6.64 -9.74 3.30
C SER A 153 7.70 -10.68 3.89
N ARG A 154 7.38 -11.48 4.91
CA ARG A 154 8.37 -12.30 5.63
C ARG A 154 9.14 -13.23 4.70
N SER A 155 8.43 -14.03 3.90
CA SER A 155 9.06 -15.01 3.02
C SER A 155 9.97 -14.35 2.00
N LEU A 156 9.57 -13.22 1.41
CA LEU A 156 10.38 -12.48 0.45
C LEU A 156 11.63 -11.88 1.12
N LEU A 157 11.48 -11.25 2.29
CA LEU A 157 12.60 -10.68 3.04
C LEU A 157 13.63 -11.76 3.41
N GLU A 158 13.19 -12.87 3.99
CA GLU A 158 14.06 -13.96 4.42
C GLU A 158 14.76 -14.64 3.25
N SER A 159 14.04 -14.98 2.18
CA SER A 159 14.62 -15.53 0.96
C SER A 159 15.64 -14.58 0.32
N THR A 160 15.38 -13.27 0.35
CA THR A 160 16.33 -12.27 -0.17
C THR A 160 17.60 -12.25 0.66
N ILE A 161 17.51 -12.26 1.99
CA ILE A 161 18.69 -12.29 2.87
C ILE A 161 19.49 -13.56 2.63
N ASP A 162 18.84 -14.71 2.53
CA ASP A 162 19.50 -16.00 2.30
C ASP A 162 20.21 -16.02 0.94
N ALA A 163 19.53 -15.53 -0.12
CA ALA A 163 20.11 -15.46 -1.47
C ALA A 163 21.33 -14.53 -1.51
N LEU A 164 21.25 -13.34 -0.89
CA LEU A 164 22.34 -12.36 -0.85
C LEU A 164 23.55 -12.85 -0.08
N ASN A 165 23.35 -13.57 1.02
CA ASN A 165 24.45 -14.15 1.81
C ASN A 165 25.04 -15.38 1.13
N GLY A 166 24.22 -16.20 0.45
CA GLY A 166 24.65 -17.46 -0.17
C GLY A 166 25.45 -17.30 -1.46
N ASP A 167 25.13 -16.27 -2.27
CA ASP A 167 25.80 -16.07 -3.56
C ASP A 167 27.10 -15.27 -3.41
N GLN A 168 28.23 -16.00 -3.50
CA GLN A 168 29.57 -15.42 -3.39
C GLN A 168 30.02 -14.64 -4.64
N SER A 169 29.29 -14.76 -5.77
CA SER A 169 29.63 -14.08 -7.03
C SER A 169 29.12 -12.64 -7.09
N LEU A 170 28.23 -12.25 -6.16
CA LEU A 170 27.63 -10.92 -6.13
C LEU A 170 28.65 -9.80 -5.95
N THR A 171 28.45 -8.72 -6.67
CA THR A 171 29.19 -7.46 -6.63
C THR A 171 28.33 -6.34 -6.05
N ARG A 172 28.92 -5.16 -5.82
CA ARG A 172 28.17 -3.96 -5.36
C ARG A 172 27.04 -3.55 -6.32
N ASP A 173 27.22 -3.78 -7.62
CA ASP A 173 26.20 -3.44 -8.60
C ASP A 173 25.12 -4.53 -8.72
N SER A 174 25.52 -5.79 -8.71
CA SER A 174 24.56 -6.90 -8.86
C SER A 174 23.66 -7.11 -7.65
N VAL A 175 23.94 -6.52 -6.48
CA VAL A 175 23.04 -6.56 -5.31
C VAL A 175 21.96 -5.49 -5.33
N LYS A 176 22.13 -4.42 -6.12
CA LYS A 176 21.21 -3.28 -6.16
C LYS A 176 19.74 -3.70 -6.44
N PRO A 177 19.46 -4.59 -7.41
CA PRO A 177 18.08 -5.01 -7.71
C PRO A 177 17.34 -5.69 -6.55
N ALA A 178 18.07 -6.27 -5.58
CA ALA A 178 17.47 -6.93 -4.42
C ALA A 178 17.14 -5.97 -3.27
N PHE A 179 17.67 -4.72 -3.27
CA PHE A 179 17.48 -3.79 -2.15
C PHE A 179 16.03 -3.44 -1.87
N ALA A 180 15.19 -3.32 -2.91
CA ALA A 180 13.77 -3.04 -2.73
C ALA A 180 13.06 -4.11 -1.88
N SER A 181 13.46 -5.39 -2.01
CA SER A 181 12.92 -6.50 -1.21
C SER A 181 13.23 -6.38 0.28
N LEU A 182 14.27 -5.62 0.65
CA LEU A 182 14.65 -5.38 2.05
C LEU A 182 13.85 -4.24 2.71
N THR A 183 13.05 -3.52 1.93
CA THR A 183 12.27 -2.35 2.40
C THR A 183 10.81 -2.67 2.64
N ILE A 184 10.36 -3.87 2.28
CA ILE A 184 8.97 -4.28 2.39
C ILE A 184 8.57 -4.59 3.82
N GLY A 185 7.27 -4.41 4.12
CA GLY A 185 6.64 -4.73 5.39
C GLY A 185 5.32 -5.46 5.21
N SER A 186 4.76 -5.95 6.29
CA SER A 186 3.49 -6.68 6.33
C SER A 186 2.40 -5.85 7.00
N ALA A 187 1.20 -5.91 6.48
CA ALA A 187 -0.01 -5.32 7.07
C ALA A 187 -1.26 -5.88 6.40
N SER A 188 -2.43 -5.56 6.96
CA SER A 188 -3.73 -5.82 6.37
C SER A 188 -4.58 -4.55 6.41
N ALA A 189 -5.38 -4.34 5.37
CA ALA A 189 -6.31 -3.22 5.30
C ALA A 189 -7.65 -3.64 4.66
N ALA A 190 -8.70 -2.91 5.03
CA ALA A 190 -10.03 -3.04 4.48
C ALA A 190 -10.64 -1.66 4.23
N VAL A 191 -11.42 -1.55 3.15
CA VAL A 191 -12.20 -0.37 2.80
C VAL A 191 -13.62 -0.81 2.50
N LEU A 192 -14.58 -0.27 3.23
CA LEU A 192 -16.00 -0.47 2.98
C LEU A 192 -16.53 0.74 2.20
N LEU A 193 -17.12 0.46 1.05
CA LEU A 193 -17.79 1.45 0.22
C LEU A 193 -19.29 1.22 0.24
N VAL A 194 -20.05 2.32 0.19
CA VAL A 194 -21.50 2.28 0.17
C VAL A 194 -22.10 3.26 -0.84
N HIS A 195 -23.33 3.00 -1.24
CA HIS A 195 -24.13 3.99 -1.95
C HIS A 195 -24.49 5.15 -1.01
N GLU A 196 -24.48 6.37 -1.50
CA GLU A 196 -24.73 7.59 -0.70
C GLU A 196 -26.02 7.52 0.12
N SER A 197 -27.07 6.85 -0.41
CA SER A 197 -28.38 6.73 0.28
C SER A 197 -28.33 5.98 1.61
N ILE A 198 -27.25 5.26 1.91
CA ILE A 198 -27.04 4.54 3.17
C ILE A 198 -25.77 4.98 3.88
N SER A 199 -25.03 5.94 3.32
CA SER A 199 -23.82 6.49 3.92
C SER A 199 -24.14 7.31 5.17
N ARG A 200 -23.30 7.13 6.19
CA ARG A 200 -23.31 7.93 7.43
C ARG A 200 -22.22 8.99 7.41
N THR A 201 -21.21 8.81 6.55
CA THR A 201 -20.05 9.69 6.46
C THR A 201 -20.19 10.76 5.39
N GLY A 202 -20.78 10.43 4.24
CA GLY A 202 -20.80 11.30 3.07
C GLY A 202 -19.42 11.52 2.44
N ASN A 203 -18.43 10.64 2.69
CA ASN A 203 -17.10 10.74 2.10
C ASN A 203 -17.14 10.30 0.64
N HIS A 204 -17.48 11.21 -0.26
CA HIS A 204 -17.70 10.88 -1.66
C HIS A 204 -16.41 10.56 -2.40
N LEU A 205 -16.34 9.40 -3.05
CA LEU A 205 -15.40 9.16 -4.13
C LEU A 205 -15.86 9.95 -5.36
N VAL A 206 -15.19 11.05 -5.65
CA VAL A 206 -15.60 12.00 -6.71
C VAL A 206 -15.12 11.56 -8.08
N ALA A 207 -13.88 11.13 -8.17
CA ALA A 207 -13.26 10.77 -9.43
C ALA A 207 -12.10 9.79 -9.28
N ALA A 208 -11.75 9.17 -10.39
CA ALA A 208 -10.53 8.38 -10.52
C ALA A 208 -9.85 8.61 -11.86
N ALA A 209 -8.51 8.59 -11.86
CA ALA A 209 -7.68 8.62 -13.04
C ALA A 209 -6.70 7.46 -13.04
N THR A 210 -6.49 6.83 -14.18
CA THR A 210 -5.59 5.68 -14.31
C THR A 210 -4.73 5.81 -15.55
N ARG A 211 -3.50 5.26 -15.48
CA ARG A 211 -2.60 5.15 -16.60
C ARG A 211 -1.73 3.89 -16.47
N ALA A 212 -1.48 3.25 -17.61
CA ALA A 212 -0.64 2.06 -17.69
C ALA A 212 0.53 2.31 -18.66
N HIS A 213 1.76 2.31 -18.15
CA HIS A 213 3.01 2.41 -18.90
C HIS A 213 3.68 1.02 -18.95
N THR A 214 3.00 0.05 -19.57
CA THR A 214 3.39 -1.37 -19.56
C THR A 214 4.64 -1.72 -20.36
N ALA A 215 5.17 -0.77 -21.14
CA ALA A 215 6.49 -0.93 -21.78
C ALA A 215 7.62 -1.14 -20.72
N HIS A 216 7.37 -0.74 -19.47
CA HIS A 216 8.32 -0.82 -18.36
C HIS A 216 8.01 -1.95 -17.36
N HIS A 217 7.26 -2.99 -17.79
CA HIS A 217 6.80 -4.07 -16.90
C HIS A 217 7.92 -4.92 -16.28
N GLU A 218 9.08 -4.96 -16.89
CA GLU A 218 10.25 -5.72 -16.41
C GLU A 218 11.06 -5.00 -15.31
N LEU A 219 10.83 -3.69 -15.09
CA LEU A 219 11.61 -2.90 -14.13
C LEU A 219 11.42 -3.34 -12.68
N CYS A 220 10.31 -3.99 -12.36
CA CYS A 220 10.06 -4.60 -11.07
C CYS A 220 9.27 -5.89 -11.27
N ALA A 221 9.91 -7.02 -11.06
CA ALA A 221 9.32 -8.34 -11.20
C ALA A 221 9.61 -9.19 -9.98
N GLY A 222 8.58 -9.87 -9.47
CA GLY A 222 8.68 -10.77 -8.33
C GLY A 222 7.90 -12.06 -8.57
N GLY A 223 8.39 -13.16 -8.02
CA GLY A 223 7.76 -14.46 -8.16
C GLY A 223 8.55 -15.60 -7.52
N HIS A 224 8.08 -16.83 -7.75
CA HIS A 224 8.81 -18.00 -7.30
C HIS A 224 10.00 -18.30 -8.21
N ALA A 225 11.18 -18.40 -7.62
CA ALA A 225 12.40 -18.84 -8.28
C ALA A 225 12.88 -20.17 -7.69
N ALA A 226 13.53 -20.99 -8.50
CA ALA A 226 14.21 -22.18 -8.00
C ALA A 226 15.51 -21.76 -7.30
N SER A 227 15.69 -22.14 -6.04
CA SER A 227 16.97 -21.98 -5.36
C SER A 227 18.00 -23.00 -5.88
N ALA A 228 19.28 -22.77 -5.58
CA ALA A 228 20.33 -23.72 -5.87
C ALA A 228 20.12 -25.11 -5.21
N SER A 229 19.34 -25.16 -4.12
CA SER A 229 18.92 -26.39 -3.45
C SER A 229 17.62 -27.01 -4.02
N GLY A 230 16.99 -26.40 -5.05
CA GLY A 230 15.74 -26.83 -5.63
C GLY A 230 14.48 -26.42 -4.83
N ALA A 231 14.62 -25.73 -3.70
CA ALA A 231 13.49 -25.21 -2.95
C ALA A 231 12.91 -23.96 -3.64
N ALA A 232 11.58 -23.83 -3.65
CA ALA A 232 10.94 -22.62 -4.17
C ALA A 232 11.23 -21.45 -3.23
N GLN A 233 11.81 -20.39 -3.78
CA GLN A 233 12.05 -19.13 -3.07
C GLN A 233 11.25 -18.01 -3.72
N VAL A 234 10.73 -17.10 -2.92
CA VAL A 234 10.12 -15.87 -3.42
C VAL A 234 11.21 -14.82 -3.53
N LEU A 235 11.45 -14.32 -4.73
CA LEU A 235 12.45 -13.28 -4.99
C LEU A 235 11.81 -12.16 -5.81
N MET A 236 12.33 -10.95 -5.65
CA MET A 236 11.96 -9.77 -6.42
C MET A 236 13.22 -9.04 -6.87
N GLN A 237 13.22 -8.59 -8.10
CA GLN A 237 14.26 -7.74 -8.67
C GLN A 237 13.66 -6.42 -9.12
N THR A 238 14.35 -5.33 -8.84
CA THR A 238 13.87 -3.98 -9.13
C THR A 238 15.02 -3.11 -9.63
N ASP A 239 14.88 -2.56 -10.83
CA ASP A 239 15.68 -1.42 -11.25
C ASP A 239 15.06 -0.15 -10.63
N SER A 240 15.51 0.18 -9.42
CA SER A 240 14.91 1.26 -8.63
C SER A 240 15.11 2.65 -9.24
N GLU A 241 16.21 2.88 -9.98
CA GLU A 241 16.52 4.17 -10.60
C GLU A 241 15.61 4.41 -11.80
N GLN A 242 15.54 3.44 -12.71
CA GLN A 242 14.68 3.55 -13.88
C GLN A 242 13.20 3.48 -13.50
N LEU A 243 12.82 2.61 -12.55
CA LEU A 243 11.45 2.54 -12.04
C LEU A 243 10.99 3.87 -11.43
N LEU A 244 11.87 4.59 -10.72
CA LEU A 244 11.56 5.91 -10.17
C LEU A 244 11.34 6.93 -11.30
N ALA A 245 12.24 6.99 -12.29
CA ALA A 245 12.15 7.94 -13.40
C ALA A 245 10.87 7.74 -14.21
N GLU A 246 10.58 6.51 -14.63
CA GLU A 246 9.39 6.17 -15.43
C GLU A 246 8.11 6.28 -14.59
N GLY A 247 8.20 5.98 -13.29
CA GLY A 247 7.11 6.15 -12.34
C GLY A 247 6.72 7.61 -12.14
N LEU A 248 7.69 8.52 -12.07
CA LEU A 248 7.44 9.96 -12.00
C LEU A 248 6.76 10.46 -13.29
N ALA A 249 7.24 10.05 -14.47
CA ALA A 249 6.62 10.42 -15.75
C ALA A 249 5.15 9.96 -15.81
N ALA A 250 4.88 8.68 -15.48
CA ALA A 250 3.52 8.14 -15.42
C ALA A 250 2.65 8.86 -14.37
N GLY A 251 3.25 9.20 -13.22
CA GLY A 251 2.57 9.91 -12.13
C GLY A 251 2.13 11.32 -12.54
N ILE A 252 3.00 12.10 -13.20
CA ILE A 252 2.69 13.45 -13.69
C ILE A 252 1.52 13.42 -14.68
N GLU A 253 1.57 12.50 -15.64
CA GLU A 253 0.50 12.36 -16.63
C GLU A 253 -0.83 11.90 -16.02
N THR A 254 -0.76 10.98 -15.04
CA THR A 254 -1.95 10.52 -14.32
C THR A 254 -2.55 11.64 -13.48
N PHE A 255 -1.71 12.45 -12.82
CA PHE A 255 -2.15 13.57 -11.99
C PHE A 255 -2.84 14.67 -12.83
N ALA A 256 -2.36 14.95 -14.03
CA ALA A 256 -3.08 15.85 -14.95
C ALA A 256 -4.49 15.31 -15.27
N GLY A 257 -4.60 13.99 -15.53
CA GLY A 257 -5.90 13.34 -15.72
C GLY A 257 -6.77 13.34 -14.46
N PHE A 258 -6.16 13.23 -13.27
CA PHE A 258 -6.84 13.30 -11.99
C PHE A 258 -7.45 14.70 -11.75
N LEU A 259 -6.70 15.78 -11.95
CA LEU A 259 -7.23 17.14 -11.84
C LEU A 259 -8.35 17.39 -12.81
N ALA A 260 -8.20 16.98 -14.07
CA ALA A 260 -9.26 17.10 -15.08
C ALA A 260 -10.51 16.29 -14.74
N ALA A 261 -10.36 15.10 -14.12
CA ALA A 261 -11.48 14.26 -13.74
C ALA A 261 -12.16 14.71 -12.44
N SER A 262 -11.42 15.21 -11.45
CA SER A 262 -12.01 15.71 -10.20
C SER A 262 -12.62 17.10 -10.35
N GLY A 263 -12.13 17.88 -11.32
CA GLY A 263 -12.46 19.29 -11.45
C GLY A 263 -11.77 20.16 -10.41
N TRP A 264 -10.81 19.60 -9.67
CA TRP A 264 -10.07 20.33 -8.63
C TRP A 264 -8.85 21.04 -9.21
N ASP A 265 -8.59 22.22 -8.71
CA ASP A 265 -7.29 22.84 -8.83
C ASP A 265 -6.31 22.22 -7.80
N ARG A 266 -5.00 22.31 -8.09
CA ARG A 266 -3.97 21.75 -7.18
C ARG A 266 -4.05 22.32 -5.78
N ASP A 267 -4.38 23.59 -5.64
CA ASP A 267 -4.46 24.28 -4.35
C ASP A 267 -5.67 23.86 -3.52
N GLU A 268 -6.70 23.32 -4.16
CA GLU A 268 -7.89 22.75 -3.50
C GLU A 268 -7.64 21.36 -2.90
N ILE A 269 -6.51 20.70 -3.22
CA ILE A 269 -6.11 19.46 -2.58
C ILE A 269 -5.57 19.76 -1.18
N HIS A 270 -6.36 19.46 -0.17
CA HIS A 270 -6.00 19.71 1.22
C HIS A 270 -5.01 18.69 1.76
N LYS A 271 -5.23 17.41 1.45
CA LYS A 271 -4.43 16.27 1.93
C LYS A 271 -4.12 15.29 0.81
N THR A 272 -2.96 14.65 0.95
CA THR A 272 -2.53 13.57 0.06
C THR A 272 -2.13 12.33 0.84
N ILE A 273 -2.34 11.18 0.25
CA ILE A 273 -1.79 9.90 0.69
C ILE A 273 -1.09 9.29 -0.52
N CYS A 274 0.24 9.37 -0.54
CA CYS A 274 1.04 8.74 -1.57
C CYS A 274 1.27 7.26 -1.28
N HIS A 275 1.54 6.46 -2.32
CA HIS A 275 2.04 5.10 -2.12
C HIS A 275 3.38 5.12 -1.37
N GLN A 276 3.55 4.20 -0.41
CA GLN A 276 4.60 4.20 0.62
C GLN A 276 5.86 3.43 0.19
N VAL A 277 6.57 3.89 -0.84
CA VAL A 277 7.81 3.25 -1.33
C VAL A 277 9.01 3.59 -0.45
N GLY A 278 9.14 4.87 -0.06
CA GLY A 278 10.25 5.39 0.74
C GLY A 278 10.42 6.90 0.60
N GLY A 279 11.35 7.46 1.38
CA GLY A 279 11.51 8.92 1.53
C GLY A 279 11.87 9.65 0.24
N THR A 280 12.80 9.12 -0.53
CA THR A 280 13.22 9.73 -1.81
C THR A 280 12.07 9.71 -2.83
N HIS A 281 11.40 8.57 -2.98
CA HIS A 281 10.25 8.44 -3.90
C HIS A 281 9.14 9.43 -3.51
N ARG A 282 8.76 9.48 -2.24
CA ARG A 282 7.75 10.42 -1.72
C ARG A 282 8.10 11.86 -2.05
N ARG A 283 9.32 12.29 -1.72
CA ARG A 283 9.78 13.66 -1.96
C ARG A 283 9.72 14.01 -3.46
N MET A 284 10.32 13.18 -4.31
CA MET A 284 10.36 13.44 -5.75
C MET A 284 8.97 13.44 -6.39
N MET A 285 8.08 12.54 -5.96
CA MET A 285 6.69 12.52 -6.44
C MET A 285 5.97 13.82 -6.06
N LEU A 286 5.98 14.23 -4.80
CA LEU A 286 5.31 15.45 -4.35
C LEU A 286 5.88 16.69 -5.05
N GLU A 287 7.21 16.83 -5.14
CA GLU A 287 7.87 17.93 -5.86
C GLU A 287 7.44 17.97 -7.34
N SER A 288 7.42 16.82 -8.03
CA SER A 288 7.04 16.74 -9.45
C SER A 288 5.57 17.08 -9.70
N LEU A 289 4.70 16.80 -8.75
CA LEU A 289 3.28 17.13 -8.80
C LEU A 289 2.97 18.56 -8.30
N GLY A 290 3.97 19.28 -7.77
CA GLY A 290 3.81 20.61 -7.16
C GLY A 290 3.01 20.57 -5.86
N LEU A 291 3.10 19.46 -5.12
CA LEU A 291 2.47 19.26 -3.81
C LEU A 291 3.51 19.40 -2.70
N THR A 292 3.06 19.74 -1.49
CA THR A 292 3.97 19.94 -0.35
C THR A 292 3.94 18.76 0.61
N PRO A 293 5.08 18.42 1.25
CA PRO A 293 5.16 17.32 2.20
C PRO A 293 4.24 17.45 3.41
N GLU A 294 3.87 18.67 3.78
CA GLU A 294 2.98 18.97 4.92
C GLU A 294 1.53 18.53 4.66
N ARG A 295 1.15 18.42 3.38
CA ARG A 295 -0.17 17.91 2.98
C ARG A 295 -0.21 16.38 2.86
N ASP A 296 0.93 15.68 2.99
CA ASP A 296 1.03 14.23 2.79
C ASP A 296 1.33 13.48 4.08
N TYR A 297 0.49 12.49 4.42
CA TYR A 297 0.72 11.60 5.54
C TYR A 297 1.54 10.38 5.09
N ALA A 298 2.51 9.97 5.90
CA ALA A 298 3.41 8.88 5.54
C ALA A 298 3.65 7.91 6.70
N THR A 299 3.65 6.62 6.39
CA THR A 299 3.87 5.51 7.35
C THR A 299 5.08 4.64 7.02
N PHE A 300 5.71 4.81 5.85
CA PHE A 300 6.80 3.95 5.39
C PHE A 300 7.98 3.88 6.36
N ALA A 301 8.25 4.94 7.13
CA ALA A 301 9.40 4.96 8.04
C ALA A 301 9.34 3.87 9.13
N TRP A 302 8.14 3.38 9.48
CA TRP A 302 7.90 2.41 10.54
C TRP A 302 7.04 1.20 10.13
N LEU A 303 6.40 1.22 8.97
CA LEU A 303 5.71 0.07 8.39
C LEU A 303 6.48 -0.55 7.22
N GLY A 304 7.44 0.16 6.63
CA GLY A 304 8.01 -0.20 5.34
C GLY A 304 7.00 -0.03 4.21
N ASN A 305 7.35 -0.57 3.04
CA ASN A 305 6.42 -0.66 1.92
C ASN A 305 5.54 -1.91 2.10
N THR A 306 4.29 -1.72 2.43
CA THR A 306 3.31 -2.78 2.65
C THR A 306 2.47 -3.09 1.39
N GLY A 307 3.05 -2.90 0.20
CA GLY A 307 2.46 -3.31 -1.07
C GLY A 307 1.07 -2.70 -1.34
N SER A 308 0.10 -3.55 -1.68
CA SER A 308 -1.25 -3.13 -2.06
C SER A 308 -2.05 -2.47 -0.93
N VAL A 309 -1.71 -2.76 0.32
CA VAL A 309 -2.38 -2.19 1.50
C VAL A 309 -1.71 -0.90 2.00
N ALA A 310 -0.57 -0.51 1.43
CA ALA A 310 0.22 0.63 1.90
C ALA A 310 -0.58 1.94 1.93
N LEU A 311 -1.29 2.25 0.85
CA LEU A 311 -2.08 3.47 0.76
C LEU A 311 -3.34 3.42 1.65
N PRO A 312 -4.17 2.36 1.62
CA PRO A 312 -5.34 2.26 2.48
C PRO A 312 -5.06 2.28 3.98
N ILE A 313 -4.00 1.60 4.43
CA ILE A 313 -3.63 1.63 5.86
C ILE A 313 -3.11 3.01 6.28
N THR A 314 -2.36 3.69 5.39
CA THR A 314 -1.89 5.05 5.63
C THR A 314 -3.05 6.03 5.71
N LEU A 315 -4.07 5.88 4.85
CA LEU A 315 -5.32 6.65 4.92
C LEU A 315 -6.03 6.42 6.26
N ALA A 316 -6.21 5.16 6.68
CA ALA A 316 -6.87 4.84 7.95
C ALA A 316 -6.15 5.50 9.14
N MET A 317 -4.82 5.43 9.18
CA MET A 317 -4.03 6.04 10.23
C MET A 317 -4.03 7.58 10.17
N ALA A 318 -4.05 8.17 8.97
CA ALA A 318 -4.18 9.61 8.81
C ALA A 318 -5.51 10.13 9.39
N VAL A 319 -6.59 9.37 9.17
CA VAL A 319 -7.91 9.68 9.74
C VAL A 319 -7.91 9.53 11.27
N GLU A 320 -7.42 8.41 11.80
CA GLU A 320 -7.37 8.17 13.25
C GLU A 320 -6.51 9.19 14.00
N ASN A 321 -5.41 9.63 13.38
CA ASN A 321 -4.53 10.64 13.96
C ASN A 321 -5.03 12.09 13.76
N GLY A 322 -6.21 12.27 13.14
CA GLY A 322 -6.78 13.60 12.91
C GLY A 322 -6.02 14.46 11.90
N PHE A 323 -5.18 13.82 11.04
CA PHE A 323 -4.49 14.51 9.96
C PHE A 323 -5.44 14.91 8.84
N ILE A 324 -6.45 14.08 8.58
CA ILE A 324 -7.55 14.39 7.67
C ILE A 324 -8.71 14.92 8.51
N ALA A 325 -9.13 16.15 8.22
CA ALA A 325 -10.25 16.81 8.87
C ALA A 325 -11.53 16.70 8.03
N GLU A 326 -12.66 17.12 8.62
CA GLU A 326 -13.92 17.21 7.90
C GLU A 326 -13.85 18.31 6.83
N GLN A 327 -14.53 18.10 5.71
CA GLN A 327 -14.61 19.01 4.56
C GLN A 327 -13.27 19.23 3.86
N GLU A 328 -12.40 18.22 3.82
CA GLU A 328 -11.14 18.25 3.10
C GLU A 328 -11.19 17.43 1.81
N HIS A 329 -10.60 17.96 0.75
CA HIS A 329 -10.31 17.20 -0.48
C HIS A 329 -9.05 16.37 -0.29
N VAL A 330 -9.20 15.05 -0.40
CA VAL A 330 -8.13 14.08 -0.19
C VAL A 330 -7.77 13.39 -1.51
N ALA A 331 -6.51 13.49 -1.92
CA ALA A 331 -5.98 12.81 -3.09
C ALA A 331 -5.23 11.53 -2.67
N LEU A 332 -5.69 10.38 -3.16
CA LEU A 332 -5.05 9.08 -2.97
C LEU A 332 -4.19 8.78 -4.21
N LEU A 333 -2.86 8.83 -4.07
CA LEU A 333 -1.92 8.83 -5.19
C LEU A 333 -1.21 7.47 -5.28
N GLY A 334 -1.85 6.52 -5.94
CA GLY A 334 -1.36 5.15 -6.10
C GLY A 334 -0.45 4.98 -7.31
N ILE A 335 0.64 4.25 -7.12
CA ILE A 335 1.55 3.78 -8.17
C ILE A 335 2.00 2.35 -7.84
N GLY A 336 2.23 1.54 -8.84
CA GLY A 336 2.69 0.17 -8.69
C GLY A 336 3.48 -0.32 -9.89
N SER A 337 4.13 -1.48 -9.70
CA SER A 337 4.84 -2.15 -10.79
C SER A 337 3.92 -2.38 -11.99
N GLY A 338 4.52 -2.39 -13.17
CA GLY A 338 3.79 -2.59 -14.40
C GLY A 338 4.18 -1.61 -15.52
N ILE A 339 4.44 -0.32 -15.45
CA ILE A 339 4.06 0.58 -14.36
C ILE A 339 2.59 0.94 -14.49
N ASN A 340 1.87 0.91 -13.38
CA ASN A 340 0.51 1.39 -13.35
C ASN A 340 0.36 2.53 -12.34
N CYS A 341 -0.46 3.53 -12.67
CA CYS A 341 -0.88 4.57 -11.74
C CYS A 341 -2.39 4.56 -11.61
N LEU A 342 -2.86 4.80 -10.39
CA LEU A 342 -4.29 4.95 -10.06
C LEU A 342 -4.43 6.00 -8.97
N MET A 343 -5.12 7.09 -9.29
CA MET A 343 -5.35 8.20 -8.37
C MET A 343 -6.85 8.37 -8.14
N LEU A 344 -7.24 8.52 -6.88
CA LEU A 344 -8.63 8.67 -6.46
C LEU A 344 -8.84 10.02 -5.77
N ALA A 345 -9.90 10.72 -6.12
CA ALA A 345 -10.33 11.98 -5.49
C ALA A 345 -11.46 11.69 -4.50
N VAL A 346 -11.26 12.02 -3.24
CA VAL A 346 -12.24 11.81 -2.17
C VAL A 346 -12.56 13.15 -1.52
N ASP A 347 -13.83 13.52 -1.55
CA ASP A 347 -14.38 14.63 -0.78
C ASP A 347 -14.72 14.11 0.62
N TRP A 348 -13.85 14.42 1.61
CA TRP A 348 -13.92 13.85 2.95
C TRP A 348 -14.81 14.70 3.86
N GLN A 349 -15.99 14.20 4.20
CA GLN A 349 -16.98 14.96 4.98
C GLN A 349 -16.96 14.63 6.47
N ARG A 350 -16.75 13.35 6.83
CA ARG A 350 -16.81 12.92 8.24
C ARG A 350 -16.02 11.65 8.49
N SER A 351 -15.44 11.56 9.67
CA SER A 351 -14.85 10.32 10.20
C SER A 351 -15.78 9.70 11.25
N ILE A 352 -16.14 8.41 11.08
CA ILE A 352 -16.91 7.64 12.06
C ILE A 352 -16.04 6.75 12.93
N GLN A 353 -14.76 6.64 12.62
CA GLN A 353 -13.81 5.89 13.43
C GLN A 353 -13.57 6.64 14.73
N GLU A 354 -13.75 5.95 15.87
CA GLU A 354 -13.31 6.47 17.15
C GLU A 354 -11.79 6.70 17.08
N ARG A 355 -11.32 7.82 17.62
CA ARG A 355 -9.89 8.08 17.75
C ARG A 355 -9.28 6.93 18.54
N GLY A 356 -8.61 6.03 17.85
CA GLY A 356 -8.04 4.83 18.45
C GLY A 356 -6.98 5.18 19.48
N THR A 357 -6.94 4.40 20.54
CA THR A 357 -5.88 4.43 21.57
C THR A 357 -4.60 3.73 21.12
N VAL A 358 -4.40 3.52 19.81
CA VAL A 358 -3.09 3.09 19.32
C VAL A 358 -2.14 4.23 19.63
N GLU A 359 -1.10 3.96 20.45
CA GLU A 359 -0.05 4.94 20.74
C GLU A 359 0.28 5.68 19.45
N SER A 360 -0.19 6.93 19.35
CA SER A 360 0.03 7.79 18.21
C SER A 360 1.53 8.01 18.11
N ARG A 361 2.22 7.17 17.30
CA ARG A 361 3.61 7.44 16.99
C ARG A 361 3.62 8.75 16.22
N PRO A 362 4.35 9.75 16.71
CA PRO A 362 4.28 11.10 16.18
C PRO A 362 4.59 11.08 14.69
N HIS A 363 3.87 11.90 13.95
CA HIS A 363 4.18 12.25 12.57
C HIS A 363 5.69 12.44 12.43
N PHE A 364 6.32 11.63 11.59
CA PHE A 364 7.78 11.61 11.45
C PHE A 364 8.24 12.96 10.91
N ASP A 365 8.92 13.73 11.76
CA ASP A 365 9.41 15.07 11.42
C ASP A 365 10.65 14.94 10.51
N PHE A 366 10.42 15.00 9.20
CA PHE A 366 11.47 14.96 8.19
C PHE A 366 12.46 16.14 8.25
N GLN A 367 12.19 17.19 9.03
CA GLN A 367 13.13 18.29 9.19
C GLN A 367 14.37 17.89 10.00
N LYS A 368 14.29 16.80 10.79
CA LYS A 368 15.44 16.31 11.58
C LYS A 368 16.48 15.54 10.76
N ILE A 369 16.21 15.16 9.51
CA ILE A 369 17.18 14.46 8.65
C ILE A 369 18.09 15.45 7.88
N LYS A 370 17.82 16.75 7.93
CA LYS A 370 18.60 17.77 7.17
C LYS A 370 20.00 18.08 7.69
N SER A 371 20.55 17.35 8.65
CA SER A 371 21.87 17.66 9.23
C SER A 371 22.95 16.59 9.05
N ALA A 372 22.90 15.76 8.02
CA ALA A 372 24.08 15.00 7.59
C ALA A 372 24.72 15.71 6.38
N PRO A 373 25.99 16.18 6.46
CA PRO A 373 26.62 16.82 5.34
C PRO A 373 26.82 15.81 4.20
N ALA A 374 26.49 16.25 2.99
CA ALA A 374 26.92 15.57 1.77
C ALA A 374 28.45 15.66 1.70
N GLU A 375 29.14 14.66 2.20
CA GLU A 375 30.56 14.49 1.86
C GLU A 375 30.67 13.70 0.57
N ALA A 376 31.30 14.39 -0.36
CA ALA A 376 31.66 13.98 -1.69
C ALA A 376 32.65 12.80 -1.69
N GLY A 377 32.61 11.97 -2.75
CA GLY A 377 33.61 11.01 -3.11
C GLY A 377 33.02 9.76 -3.78
#